data_7131b43cc4926f70b8e54b1fbffcbfe5
#
_entry.id   7131b43cc4926f70b8e54b1fbffcbfe5
#
_cell.length_a   1.000
_cell.length_b   1.000
_cell.length_c   1.000
_cell.angle_alpha   90.00
_cell.angle_beta   90.00
_cell.angle_gamma   90.00
#
_symmetry.space_group_name_H-M   'P 1'
#
loop_
_entity.id
_entity.type
_entity.pdbx_description
1 polymer ?
#
loop_
_entity_poly.entity_id
_entity_poly.type
_entity_poly.pdbx_seq_one_letter_code
_entity_poly.pdbx_strand_id
1 'polypeptide(L)'
;LRMKSDLVELCLAACEGKLNEKTSEWDERASLGVVIAAGGYPGSYNTGDEIHGLPLEEIDGAKVFHAGTKLADDDRVLTNGGRVLCATALGQTVAEA
;
A
#
# COMPACT_ATOMS: atom_id res chain seq x y z
N LEU A 1 5.12 -3.97 3.26
CA LEU A 1 4.58 -5.24 3.68
C LEU A 1 5.66 -6.15 4.29
N ARG A 2 6.81 -6.32 3.64
CA ARG A 2 7.90 -7.19 4.14
C ARG A 2 8.73 -6.60 5.28
N MET A 3 8.78 -5.29 5.44
CA MET A 3 9.54 -4.65 6.53
C MET A 3 8.89 -4.97 7.88
N LYS A 4 9.65 -5.51 8.83
CA LYS A 4 9.26 -5.78 10.22
C LYS A 4 9.71 -4.68 11.17
N SER A 5 10.81 -3.98 10.84
CA SER A 5 11.29 -2.85 11.62
C SER A 5 10.36 -1.64 11.50
N ASP A 6 10.32 -0.83 12.55
CA ASP A 6 9.60 0.44 12.53
C ASP A 6 10.33 1.45 11.60
N LEU A 7 9.64 1.86 10.55
CA LEU A 7 10.18 2.82 9.58
C LEU A 7 10.43 4.20 10.21
N VAL A 8 9.60 4.61 11.18
CA VAL A 8 9.75 5.91 11.86
C VAL A 8 11.06 5.94 12.66
N GLU A 9 11.39 4.85 13.36
CA GLU A 9 12.68 4.75 14.08
C GLU A 9 13.88 4.86 13.13
N LEU A 10 13.80 4.23 11.96
CA LEU A 10 14.86 4.32 10.95
C LEU A 10 14.99 5.74 10.39
N CYS A 11 13.88 6.40 10.12
CA CYS A 11 13.88 7.80 9.67
C CYS A 11 14.45 8.75 10.72
N LEU A 12 14.08 8.59 11.99
CA LEU A 12 14.64 9.38 13.10
C LEU A 12 16.14 9.17 13.22
N ALA A 13 16.61 7.93 13.19
CA ALA A 13 18.04 7.62 13.22
C ALA A 13 18.79 8.24 12.04
N ALA A 14 18.17 8.25 10.85
CA ALA A 14 18.76 8.92 9.69
C ALA A 14 18.90 10.43 9.90
N CYS A 15 17.85 11.09 10.45
CA CYS A 15 17.92 12.52 10.78
C CYS A 15 18.98 12.85 11.83
N GLU A 16 19.24 11.93 12.77
CA GLU A 16 20.28 12.06 13.79
C GLU A 16 21.68 11.68 13.31
N GLY A 17 21.83 11.19 12.09
CA GLY A 17 23.13 10.71 11.57
C GLY A 17 23.57 9.37 12.18
N LYS A 18 22.63 8.59 12.74
CA LYS A 18 22.88 7.32 13.44
C LYS A 18 22.30 6.08 12.71
N LEU A 19 21.98 6.19 11.45
CA LEU A 19 21.39 5.08 10.70
C LEU A 19 22.30 3.85 10.64
N ASN A 20 23.62 4.07 10.68
CA ASN A 20 24.62 3.01 10.75
C ASN A 20 24.59 2.17 12.05
N GLU A 21 23.90 2.65 13.09
CA GLU A 21 23.69 1.95 14.37
C GLU A 21 22.40 1.12 14.37
N LYS A 22 21.59 1.22 13.31
CA LYS A 22 20.33 0.52 13.16
C LYS A 22 20.43 -0.64 12.16
N THR A 23 19.62 -1.65 12.39
CA THR A 23 19.41 -2.76 11.45
C THR A 23 17.95 -2.79 11.01
N SER A 24 17.69 -3.20 9.78
CA SER A 24 16.34 -3.43 9.29
C SER A 24 16.05 -4.93 9.21
N GLU A 25 14.93 -5.33 9.78
CA GLU A 25 14.44 -6.70 9.72
C GLU A 25 13.35 -6.84 8.66
N TRP A 26 13.38 -7.94 7.94
CA TRP A 26 12.49 -8.21 6.82
C TRP A 26 11.83 -9.57 6.96
N ASP A 27 10.58 -9.66 6.52
CA ASP A 27 9.90 -10.95 6.38
C ASP A 27 10.55 -11.74 5.23
N GLU A 28 10.80 -13.03 5.46
CA GLU A 28 11.44 -13.91 4.48
C GLU A 28 10.49 -14.29 3.33
N ARG A 29 9.18 -14.19 3.58
CA ARG A 29 8.17 -14.51 2.56
C ARG A 29 8.28 -13.57 1.36
N ALA A 30 7.87 -14.05 0.20
CA ALA A 30 7.68 -13.23 -0.98
C ALA A 30 6.50 -12.26 -0.76
N SER A 31 6.53 -11.12 -1.44
CA SER A 31 5.37 -10.21 -1.48
C SER A 31 5.06 -9.87 -2.94
N LEU A 32 3.78 -9.80 -3.24
CA LEU A 32 3.28 -9.32 -4.53
C LEU A 32 2.37 -8.11 -4.29
N GLY A 33 2.47 -7.12 -5.16
CA GLY A 33 1.56 -5.98 -5.19
C GLY A 33 0.96 -5.82 -6.57
N VAL A 34 -0.35 -5.73 -6.65
CA VAL A 34 -1.09 -5.49 -7.89
C VAL A 34 -1.71 -4.11 -7.83
N VAL A 35 -1.32 -3.24 -8.75
CA VAL A 35 -1.87 -1.88 -8.85
C VAL A 35 -3.20 -1.94 -9.58
N ILE A 36 -4.23 -1.36 -8.96
CA ILE A 36 -5.54 -1.16 -9.57
C ILE A 36 -5.58 0.27 -10.10
N ALA A 37 -5.76 0.41 -11.40
CA ALA A 37 -5.79 1.69 -12.09
C ALA A 37 -7.20 2.07 -12.54
N ALA A 38 -7.43 3.38 -12.69
CA ALA A 38 -8.65 3.91 -13.28
C ALA A 38 -8.78 3.50 -14.75
N GLY A 39 -10.00 3.29 -15.21
CA GLY A 39 -10.27 2.97 -16.61
C GLY A 39 -9.75 4.07 -17.54
N GLY A 40 -8.95 3.66 -18.54
CA GLY A 40 -8.27 4.56 -19.48
C GLY A 40 -6.84 4.96 -19.10
N TYR A 41 -6.39 4.70 -17.86
CA TYR A 41 -5.00 4.93 -17.47
C TYR A 41 -4.02 4.08 -18.33
N PRO A 42 -2.85 4.61 -18.80
CA PRO A 42 -2.27 5.92 -18.49
C PRO A 42 -2.76 7.10 -19.36
N GLY A 43 -3.73 6.90 -20.23
CA GLY A 43 -4.37 7.97 -21.00
C GLY A 43 -5.36 8.78 -20.16
N SER A 44 -6.39 9.31 -20.80
CA SER A 44 -7.44 10.07 -20.13
C SER A 44 -8.30 9.14 -19.25
N TYR A 45 -8.53 9.50 -18.02
CA TYR A 45 -9.34 8.75 -17.06
C TYR A 45 -10.25 9.69 -16.25
N ASN A 46 -11.35 9.14 -15.74
CA ASN A 46 -12.25 9.83 -14.84
C ASN A 46 -11.82 9.67 -13.38
N THR A 47 -12.26 10.58 -12.54
CA THR A 47 -12.14 10.53 -11.08
C THR A 47 -13.50 10.68 -10.43
N GLY A 48 -13.64 10.29 -9.17
CA GLY A 48 -14.89 10.41 -8.41
C GLY A 48 -15.76 9.15 -8.45
N ASP A 49 -15.28 8.06 -9.05
CA ASP A 49 -15.97 6.77 -8.99
C ASP A 49 -15.86 6.19 -7.57
N GLU A 50 -16.97 5.66 -7.04
CA GLU A 50 -16.99 5.06 -5.71
C GLU A 50 -16.27 3.71 -5.68
N ILE A 51 -15.45 3.51 -4.66
CA ILE A 51 -14.69 2.28 -4.45
C ILE A 51 -15.44 1.41 -3.44
N HIS A 52 -15.84 0.22 -3.85
CA HIS A 52 -16.53 -0.74 -3.02
C HIS A 52 -15.63 -1.92 -2.64
N GLY A 53 -15.99 -2.62 -1.56
CA GLY A 53 -15.34 -3.86 -1.15
C GLY A 53 -13.95 -3.68 -0.53
N LEU A 54 -13.64 -2.49 -0.05
CA LEU A 54 -12.43 -2.29 0.76
C LEU A 54 -12.53 -3.10 2.06
N PRO A 55 -11.45 -3.77 2.49
CA PRO A 55 -11.46 -4.50 3.75
C PRO A 55 -11.69 -3.55 4.93
N LEU A 56 -12.63 -3.88 5.80
CA LEU A 56 -12.94 -3.13 7.02
C LEU A 56 -12.02 -3.53 8.18
N GLU A 57 -11.42 -4.71 8.11
CA GLU A 57 -10.53 -5.26 9.12
C GLU A 57 -9.17 -5.59 8.52
N GLU A 58 -8.16 -5.71 9.37
CA GLU A 58 -6.84 -6.15 8.94
C GLU A 58 -6.90 -7.62 8.48
N ILE A 59 -6.30 -7.89 7.33
CA ILE A 59 -6.14 -9.23 6.78
C ILE A 59 -4.70 -9.67 7.06
N ASP A 60 -4.53 -10.80 7.76
CA ASP A 60 -3.19 -11.31 8.02
C ASP A 60 -2.45 -11.62 6.70
N GLY A 61 -1.26 -11.07 6.59
CA GLY A 61 -0.41 -11.21 5.42
C GLY A 61 -0.88 -10.48 4.16
N ALA A 62 -1.95 -9.69 4.22
CA ALA A 62 -2.42 -8.90 3.08
C ALA A 62 -2.74 -7.45 3.47
N LYS A 63 -2.63 -6.54 2.51
CA LYS A 63 -2.95 -5.12 2.71
C LYS A 63 -3.39 -4.46 1.41
N VAL A 64 -4.40 -3.60 1.51
CA VAL A 64 -4.74 -2.67 0.43
C VAL A 64 -4.19 -1.29 0.77
N PHE A 65 -3.30 -0.80 -0.07
CA PHE A 65 -2.76 0.55 0.06
C PHE A 65 -3.52 1.51 -0.84
N HIS A 66 -3.89 2.66 -0.28
CA HIS A 66 -4.48 3.75 -1.03
C HIS A 66 -3.39 4.55 -1.76
N ALA A 67 -3.67 4.94 -2.99
CA ALA A 67 -2.84 5.83 -3.81
C ALA A 67 -3.69 7.01 -4.29
N GLY A 68 -4.27 6.93 -5.48
CA GLY A 68 -5.15 7.97 -6.01
C GLY A 68 -6.58 7.84 -5.48
N THR A 69 -6.79 8.03 -4.20
CA THR A 69 -8.11 8.00 -3.55
C THR A 69 -8.36 9.27 -2.76
N LYS A 70 -9.62 9.57 -2.49
CA LYS A 70 -10.06 10.60 -1.55
C LYS A 70 -11.26 10.11 -0.75
N LEU A 71 -11.39 10.61 0.48
CA LEU A 71 -12.58 10.44 1.30
C LEU A 71 -13.56 11.56 0.94
N ALA A 72 -14.82 11.22 0.70
CA ALA A 72 -15.92 12.18 0.54
C ALA A 72 -16.53 12.55 1.90
N ASP A 73 -17.33 13.61 1.93
CA ASP A 73 -17.95 14.11 3.18
C ASP A 73 -18.94 13.11 3.82
N ASP A 74 -19.40 12.12 3.05
CA ASP A 74 -20.30 11.05 3.46
C ASP A 74 -19.58 9.72 3.70
N ASP A 75 -18.29 9.77 4.00
CA ASP A 75 -17.40 8.64 4.28
C ASP A 75 -17.18 7.66 3.12
N ARG A 76 -17.67 7.96 1.92
CA ARG A 76 -17.35 7.15 0.73
C ARG A 76 -15.92 7.38 0.28
N VAL A 77 -15.25 6.30 -0.13
CA VAL A 77 -13.93 6.37 -0.76
C VAL A 77 -14.10 6.47 -2.26
N LEU A 78 -13.54 7.49 -2.86
CA LEU A 78 -13.65 7.76 -4.29
C LEU A 78 -12.29 7.72 -4.97
N THR A 79 -12.29 7.38 -6.27
CA THR A 79 -11.10 7.49 -7.11
C THR A 79 -10.69 8.96 -7.26
N ASN A 80 -9.40 9.24 -7.16
CA ASN A 80 -8.82 10.58 -7.30
C ASN A 80 -7.45 10.58 -7.98
N GLY A 81 -7.21 9.63 -8.87
CA GLY A 81 -5.96 9.51 -9.61
C GLY A 81 -5.96 8.32 -10.56
N GLY A 82 -4.95 8.22 -11.41
CA GLY A 82 -4.83 7.14 -12.39
C GLY A 82 -4.46 5.80 -11.77
N ARG A 83 -3.53 5.76 -10.81
CA ARG A 83 -3.23 4.59 -9.98
C ARG A 83 -3.98 4.76 -8.67
N VAL A 84 -4.98 3.93 -8.45
CA VAL A 84 -6.01 4.11 -7.40
C VAL A 84 -5.65 3.39 -6.12
N LEU A 85 -5.40 2.08 -6.22
CA LEU A 85 -5.08 1.21 -5.09
C LEU A 85 -3.90 0.31 -5.44
N CYS A 86 -3.30 -0.29 -4.41
CA CYS A 86 -2.39 -1.42 -4.57
C CYS A 86 -2.82 -2.53 -3.59
N ALA A 87 -3.34 -3.62 -4.12
CA ALA A 87 -3.59 -4.84 -3.34
C ALA A 87 -2.28 -5.61 -3.19
N THR A 88 -1.92 -5.95 -1.97
CA THR A 88 -0.66 -6.64 -1.66
C THR A 88 -0.89 -7.83 -0.76
N ALA A 89 -0.07 -8.87 -0.95
CA ALA A 89 -0.07 -10.02 -0.07
C ALA A 89 1.34 -10.58 0.14
N LEU A 90 1.50 -11.37 1.21
CA LEU A 90 2.68 -12.18 1.51
C LEU A 90 2.36 -13.65 1.25
N GLY A 91 3.30 -14.38 0.68
CA GLY A 91 3.21 -15.83 0.47
C GLY A 91 4.59 -16.49 0.57
N GLN A 92 4.65 -17.82 0.76
CA GLN A 92 5.92 -18.53 0.73
C GLN A 92 6.57 -18.42 -0.66
N THR A 93 5.75 -18.31 -1.68
CA THR A 93 6.15 -18.07 -3.07
C THR A 93 5.42 -16.85 -3.63
N VAL A 94 5.90 -16.31 -4.75
CA VAL A 94 5.20 -15.23 -5.47
C VAL A 94 3.82 -15.69 -5.99
N ALA A 95 3.68 -16.99 -6.28
CA ALA A 95 2.40 -17.54 -6.75
C ALA A 95 1.33 -17.64 -5.63
N GLU A 96 1.77 -17.73 -4.38
CA GLU A 96 0.88 -17.72 -3.21
C GLU A 96 0.55 -16.30 -2.73
N ALA A 97 1.46 -15.35 -2.97
CA ALA A 97 1.26 -13.94 -2.67
C ALA A 97 0.30 -13.27 -3.67
#